data_f2e438a120a9cbd36057ff31f499d9d9
#
_entry.id   f2e438a120a9cbd36057ff31f499d9d9
#
_cell.length_a   1.000
_cell.length_b   1.000
_cell.length_c   1.000
_cell.angle_alpha   90.00
_cell.angle_beta   90.00
_cell.angle_gamma   90.00
#
_symmetry.space_group_name_H-M   'P 1'
#
loop_
_entity.id
_entity.type
_entity.pdbx_description
1 polymer ?
#
loop_
_entity_poly.entity_id
_entity_poly.type
_entity_poly.pdbx_seq_one_letter_code
_entity_poly.pdbx_strand_id
1 'polypeptide(L)'
;GEVIAFQTSSAMHRLQRDLVVETAEAENARILLHPTVGESKLGDLEYYARVNCYQSILKHLPNNLAMLSLLPLAMRMAGPRETLWHGIIHRNYGCSAFIVGPDDSSPPPGNGRGGFYEKYAAQEHVAAVADELGIRLVAIEEQQYVPFKQKFVPVSVIKDTGEVSEIYSDQDLKGTLTHGGTVPDWFSFPDVIDRLKVVYPPHSQAGFTLFFTG
;
A
#
# COMPACT_ATOMS: atom_id res chain seq x y z
N GLY A 1 20.00 -4.17 15.16
CA GLY A 1 19.81 -3.22 14.07
C GLY A 1 18.41 -2.64 14.14
N GLU A 2 18.18 -1.51 13.54
CA GLU A 2 16.85 -0.89 13.49
C GLU A 2 15.90 -1.71 12.60
N VAL A 3 14.61 -1.70 13.00
CA VAL A 3 13.53 -2.33 12.25
C VAL A 3 12.45 -1.29 11.98
N ILE A 4 12.10 -1.12 10.72
CA ILE A 4 11.07 -0.19 10.28
C ILE A 4 9.86 -1.00 9.82
N ALA A 5 8.68 -0.69 10.35
CA ALA A 5 7.45 -1.35 9.92
C ALA A 5 6.90 -0.72 8.64
N PHE A 6 6.39 -1.56 7.74
CA PHE A 6 5.56 -1.16 6.61
C PHE A 6 4.26 -1.95 6.63
N GLN A 7 3.14 -1.25 6.73
CA GLN A 7 1.80 -1.81 6.77
C GLN A 7 0.97 -1.28 5.62
N THR A 8 0.18 -2.15 5.02
CA THR A 8 -0.84 -1.76 4.05
C THR A 8 -2.00 -2.74 4.07
N SER A 9 -3.17 -2.28 3.69
CA SER A 9 -4.38 -3.08 3.46
C SER A 9 -4.56 -3.49 2.00
N SER A 10 -3.71 -2.98 1.10
CA SER A 10 -3.72 -3.28 -0.34
C SER A 10 -2.66 -4.31 -0.72
N ALA A 11 -2.66 -4.74 -1.98
CA ALA A 11 -1.53 -5.44 -2.56
C ALA A 11 -0.31 -4.50 -2.63
N MET A 12 0.88 -5.07 -2.57
CA MET A 12 2.12 -4.33 -2.72
C MET A 12 2.59 -4.41 -4.17
N HIS A 13 2.91 -3.26 -4.75
CA HIS A 13 3.36 -3.10 -6.13
C HIS A 13 4.79 -2.52 -6.18
N ARG A 14 5.25 -2.11 -7.38
CA ARG A 14 6.61 -1.59 -7.55
C ARG A 14 6.88 -0.35 -6.71
N LEU A 15 5.93 0.59 -6.67
CA LEU A 15 6.08 1.81 -5.85
C LEU A 15 6.40 1.47 -4.39
N GLN A 16 5.58 0.63 -3.76
CA GLN A 16 5.78 0.28 -2.36
C GLN A 16 7.08 -0.53 -2.15
N ARG A 17 7.42 -1.38 -3.11
CA ARG A 17 8.69 -2.13 -3.08
C ARG A 17 9.89 -1.18 -3.14
N ASP A 18 9.87 -0.20 -4.03
CA ASP A 18 10.96 0.76 -4.19
C ASP A 18 11.09 1.64 -2.94
N LEU A 19 9.97 2.16 -2.42
CA LEU A 19 9.93 2.92 -1.16
C LEU A 19 10.49 2.14 0.03
N VAL A 20 10.14 0.87 0.16
CA VAL A 20 10.64 0.00 1.23
C VAL A 20 12.16 -0.21 1.11
N VAL A 21 12.68 -0.43 -0.11
CA VAL A 21 14.11 -0.61 -0.35
C VAL A 21 14.88 0.69 -0.08
N GLU A 22 14.42 1.80 -0.67
CA GLU A 22 15.06 3.12 -0.48
C GLU A 22 15.08 3.54 1.00
N THR A 23 13.96 3.32 1.72
CA THR A 23 13.89 3.60 3.16
C THR A 23 14.87 2.74 3.95
N ALA A 24 14.93 1.43 3.67
CA ALA A 24 15.83 0.52 4.36
C ALA A 24 17.31 0.88 4.13
N GLU A 25 17.67 1.26 2.91
CA GLU A 25 19.02 1.68 2.56
C GLU A 25 19.40 3.02 3.22
N ALA A 26 18.50 4.02 3.15
CA ALA A 26 18.73 5.34 3.74
C ALA A 26 18.90 5.29 5.26
N GLU A 27 18.16 4.44 5.92
CA GLU A 27 18.13 4.30 7.39
C GLU A 27 19.06 3.19 7.90
N ASN A 28 19.74 2.47 7.02
CA ASN A 28 20.51 1.27 7.36
C ASN A 28 19.74 0.29 8.25
N ALA A 29 18.49 0.05 7.90
CA ALA A 29 17.52 -0.70 8.70
C ALA A 29 17.01 -1.96 8.00
N ARG A 30 16.29 -2.80 8.72
CA ARG A 30 15.51 -3.92 8.22
C ARG A 30 14.04 -3.54 8.16
N ILE A 31 13.28 -4.20 7.32
CA ILE A 31 11.84 -3.93 7.15
C ILE A 31 11.02 -5.07 7.74
N LEU A 32 10.02 -4.71 8.54
CA LEU A 32 8.93 -5.59 8.90
C LEU A 32 7.75 -5.31 7.94
N LEU A 33 7.55 -6.18 6.96
CA LEU A 33 6.32 -6.18 6.15
C LEU A 33 5.19 -6.77 7.00
N HIS A 34 4.18 -5.95 7.32
CA HIS A 34 3.17 -6.27 8.30
C HIS A 34 1.75 -6.09 7.76
N PRO A 35 1.35 -6.88 6.71
CA PRO A 35 0.02 -6.77 6.14
C PRO A 35 -1.05 -7.17 7.15
N THR A 36 -2.14 -6.42 7.18
CA THR A 36 -3.30 -6.76 8.00
C THR A 36 -4.03 -7.97 7.41
N VAL A 37 -4.39 -8.92 8.26
CA VAL A 37 -5.11 -10.15 7.87
C VAL A 37 -6.39 -10.37 8.64
N GLY A 38 -6.91 -9.32 9.27
CA GLY A 38 -8.25 -9.33 9.88
C GLY A 38 -9.36 -9.31 8.84
N GLU A 39 -10.58 -9.24 9.33
CA GLU A 39 -11.78 -9.24 8.49
C GLU A 39 -11.73 -8.12 7.45
N SER A 40 -11.95 -8.47 6.18
CA SER A 40 -12.01 -7.55 5.05
C SER A 40 -13.46 -7.13 4.80
N LYS A 41 -13.67 -5.90 4.37
CA LYS A 41 -14.99 -5.42 3.96
C LYS A 41 -15.35 -5.97 2.58
N LEU A 42 -16.63 -6.02 2.28
CA LEU A 42 -17.11 -6.42 0.95
C LEU A 42 -16.50 -5.50 -0.13
N GLY A 43 -15.81 -6.09 -1.08
CA GLY A 43 -15.12 -5.38 -2.16
C GLY A 43 -13.64 -5.12 -1.94
N ASP A 44 -13.11 -5.35 -0.72
CA ASP A 44 -11.69 -5.33 -0.44
C ASP A 44 -10.99 -6.57 -1.00
N LEU A 45 -9.70 -6.47 -1.22
CA LEU A 45 -8.88 -7.64 -1.53
C LEU A 45 -8.83 -8.57 -0.30
N GLU A 46 -9.30 -9.80 -0.46
CA GLU A 46 -9.27 -10.79 0.62
C GLU A 46 -7.85 -10.96 1.17
N TYR A 47 -7.73 -11.13 2.48
CA TYR A 47 -6.42 -11.21 3.15
C TYR A 47 -5.52 -12.31 2.56
N TYR A 48 -6.07 -13.43 2.21
CA TYR A 48 -5.37 -14.57 1.61
C TYR A 48 -4.73 -14.19 0.26
N ALA A 49 -5.45 -13.50 -0.62
CA ALA A 49 -4.91 -13.02 -1.89
C ALA A 49 -3.81 -11.96 -1.66
N ARG A 50 -4.02 -11.07 -0.70
CA ARG A 50 -3.04 -10.06 -0.27
C ARG A 50 -1.76 -10.71 0.21
N VAL A 51 -1.84 -11.70 1.10
CA VAL A 51 -0.67 -12.45 1.58
C VAL A 51 0.10 -13.11 0.43
N ASN A 52 -0.60 -13.69 -0.55
CA ASN A 52 0.05 -14.26 -1.73
C ASN A 52 0.80 -13.20 -2.56
N CYS A 53 0.25 -11.98 -2.68
CA CYS A 53 0.95 -10.87 -3.32
C CYS A 53 2.23 -10.48 -2.54
N TYR A 54 2.17 -10.42 -1.21
CA TYR A 54 3.35 -10.15 -0.39
C TYR A 54 4.43 -11.23 -0.50
N GLN A 55 4.04 -12.50 -0.57
CA GLN A 55 4.98 -13.60 -0.81
C GLN A 55 5.66 -13.49 -2.19
N SER A 56 4.95 -12.98 -3.19
CA SER A 56 5.55 -12.69 -4.49
C SER A 56 6.52 -11.51 -4.39
N ILE A 57 6.15 -10.41 -3.74
CA ILE A 57 7.00 -9.23 -3.56
C ILE A 57 8.31 -9.55 -2.82
N LEU A 58 8.30 -10.44 -1.84
CA LEU A 58 9.53 -10.84 -1.13
C LEU A 58 10.64 -11.32 -2.05
N LYS A 59 10.30 -11.90 -3.20
CA LYS A 59 11.28 -12.37 -4.21
C LYS A 59 11.96 -11.21 -4.96
N HIS A 60 11.33 -10.03 -4.92
CA HIS A 60 11.82 -8.81 -5.58
C HIS A 60 12.53 -7.86 -4.62
N LEU A 61 12.67 -8.24 -3.35
CA LEU A 61 13.43 -7.51 -2.35
C LEU A 61 14.86 -8.06 -2.24
N PRO A 62 15.85 -7.23 -1.90
CA PRO A 62 17.19 -7.71 -1.55
C PRO A 62 17.13 -8.77 -0.45
N ASN A 63 18.04 -9.75 -0.52
CA ASN A 63 18.12 -10.83 0.44
C ASN A 63 18.26 -10.29 1.88
N ASN A 64 17.50 -10.85 2.80
CA ASN A 64 17.50 -10.47 4.22
C ASN A 64 17.13 -9.01 4.52
N LEU A 65 16.56 -8.26 3.56
CA LEU A 65 16.12 -6.89 3.80
C LEU A 65 14.84 -6.86 4.62
N ALA A 66 13.90 -7.73 4.32
CA ALA A 66 12.57 -7.71 4.91
C ALA A 66 12.16 -9.07 5.48
N MET A 67 11.33 -9.01 6.52
CA MET A 67 10.60 -10.13 7.10
C MET A 67 9.10 -9.88 6.95
N LEU A 68 8.36 -10.90 6.54
CA LEU A 68 6.90 -10.87 6.50
C LEU A 68 6.33 -11.42 7.80
N SER A 69 5.51 -10.63 8.47
CA SER A 69 4.72 -11.06 9.61
C SER A 69 3.26 -10.62 9.41
N LEU A 70 2.33 -11.49 9.70
CA LEU A 70 0.91 -11.19 9.51
C LEU A 70 0.34 -10.48 10.73
N LEU A 71 -0.34 -9.35 10.52
CA LEU A 71 -1.00 -8.60 11.57
C LEU A 71 -2.49 -8.97 11.65
N PRO A 72 -2.94 -9.71 12.68
CA PRO A 72 -4.34 -10.09 12.84
C PRO A 72 -5.20 -8.89 13.28
N LEU A 73 -5.31 -7.92 12.41
CA LEU A 73 -6.00 -6.65 12.61
C LEU A 73 -6.94 -6.38 11.44
N ALA A 74 -8.16 -5.95 11.74
CA ALA A 74 -9.09 -5.41 10.76
C ALA A 74 -8.95 -3.89 10.67
N MET A 75 -8.65 -3.37 9.49
CA MET A 75 -8.57 -1.93 9.24
C MET A 75 -9.94 -1.28 9.47
N ARG A 76 -9.97 -0.19 10.21
CA ARG A 76 -11.19 0.60 10.49
C ARG A 76 -11.35 1.78 9.56
N MET A 77 -10.29 2.19 8.87
CA MET A 77 -10.23 3.38 8.01
C MET A 77 -10.57 4.65 8.80
N ALA A 78 -10.02 4.76 10.02
CA ALA A 78 -10.26 5.85 10.96
C ALA A 78 -9.21 6.96 10.89
N GLY A 79 -8.39 6.96 9.83
CA GLY A 79 -7.42 8.01 9.51
C GLY A 79 -6.36 8.21 10.60
N PRO A 80 -6.08 9.48 10.97
CA PRO A 80 -4.96 9.82 11.86
C PRO A 80 -4.90 9.03 13.17
N ARG A 81 -6.05 8.75 13.78
CA ARG A 81 -6.12 7.98 15.04
C ARG A 81 -5.76 6.52 14.85
N GLU A 82 -6.13 5.93 13.72
CA GLU A 82 -5.79 4.55 13.41
C GLU A 82 -4.30 4.44 13.09
N THR A 83 -3.74 5.37 12.34
CA THR A 83 -2.30 5.42 12.08
C THR A 83 -1.49 5.53 13.36
N LEU A 84 -1.93 6.37 14.30
CA LEU A 84 -1.31 6.46 15.63
C LEU A 84 -1.36 5.11 16.38
N TRP A 85 -2.51 4.45 16.35
CA TRP A 85 -2.68 3.13 16.96
C TRP A 85 -1.79 2.07 16.30
N HIS A 86 -1.62 2.11 14.99
CA HIS A 86 -0.69 1.25 14.26
C HIS A 86 0.76 1.50 14.71
N GLY A 87 1.14 2.75 14.94
CA GLY A 87 2.45 3.09 15.52
C GLY A 87 2.69 2.39 16.87
N ILE A 88 1.70 2.41 17.78
CA ILE A 88 1.78 1.69 19.06
C ILE A 88 1.95 0.18 18.84
N ILE A 89 1.19 -0.39 17.93
CA ILE A 89 1.29 -1.82 17.58
C ILE A 89 2.70 -2.14 17.08
N HIS A 90 3.21 -1.39 16.11
CA HIS A 90 4.53 -1.63 15.52
C HIS A 90 5.65 -1.49 16.56
N ARG A 91 5.55 -0.50 17.47
CA ARG A 91 6.46 -0.38 18.61
C ARG A 91 6.43 -1.65 19.48
N ASN A 92 5.24 -2.19 19.76
CA ASN A 92 5.09 -3.40 20.57
C ASN A 92 5.66 -4.65 19.86
N TYR A 93 5.74 -4.63 18.52
CA TYR A 93 6.45 -5.65 17.73
C TYR A 93 7.97 -5.42 17.67
N GLY A 94 8.49 -4.38 18.33
CA GLY A 94 9.92 -4.09 18.43
C GLY A 94 10.46 -3.22 17.29
N CYS A 95 9.59 -2.57 16.51
CA CYS A 95 10.02 -1.62 15.49
C CYS A 95 10.45 -0.29 16.12
N SER A 96 11.51 0.31 15.59
CA SER A 96 12.01 1.63 15.98
C SER A 96 11.37 2.77 15.18
N ALA A 97 10.82 2.45 14.01
CA ALA A 97 10.13 3.39 13.13
C ALA A 97 9.03 2.68 12.33
N PHE A 98 8.16 3.47 11.69
CA PHE A 98 7.18 2.94 10.75
C PHE A 98 6.92 3.93 9.61
N ILE A 99 6.64 3.39 8.43
CA ILE A 99 6.39 4.16 7.22
C ILE A 99 4.91 4.54 7.17
N VAL A 100 4.64 5.83 6.90
CA VAL A 100 3.28 6.37 6.76
C VAL A 100 3.16 7.10 5.44
N GLY A 101 2.21 6.68 4.62
CA GLY A 101 1.89 7.30 3.33
C GLY A 101 1.02 8.56 3.46
N PRO A 102 0.71 9.20 2.31
CA PRO A 102 -0.07 10.45 2.30
C PRO A 102 -1.51 10.31 2.82
N ASP A 103 -2.16 9.18 2.53
CA ASP A 103 -3.57 8.92 2.86
C ASP A 103 -3.70 7.69 3.78
N ASP A 104 -2.71 7.48 4.67
CA ASP A 104 -2.67 6.31 5.54
C ASP A 104 -3.93 6.18 6.38
N SER A 105 -4.48 4.96 6.42
CA SER A 105 -5.70 4.61 7.15
C SER A 105 -6.94 5.44 6.80
N SER A 106 -6.90 6.22 5.72
CA SER A 106 -8.05 7.02 5.26
C SER A 106 -9.05 6.16 4.50
N PRO A 107 -10.35 6.40 4.67
CA PRO A 107 -11.35 5.76 3.82
C PRO A 107 -11.18 6.25 2.37
N PRO A 108 -11.45 5.37 1.38
CA PRO A 108 -11.39 5.78 -0.01
C PRO A 108 -12.34 6.97 -0.26
N PRO A 109 -11.99 7.87 -1.19
CA PRO A 109 -12.86 8.99 -1.55
C PRO A 109 -14.26 8.47 -1.94
N GLY A 110 -15.31 9.03 -1.32
CA GLY A 110 -16.68 8.75 -1.72
C GLY A 110 -17.01 9.39 -3.08
N ASN A 111 -18.12 8.97 -3.70
CA ASN A 111 -18.58 9.43 -5.01
C ASN A 111 -18.50 10.96 -5.17
N GLY A 112 -17.48 11.46 -5.88
CA GLY A 112 -17.31 12.87 -6.24
C GLY A 112 -16.95 13.83 -5.10
N ARG A 113 -16.56 13.33 -3.93
CA ARG A 113 -16.04 14.14 -2.81
C ARG A 113 -14.58 13.82 -2.61
N GLY A 114 -13.77 14.82 -2.19
CA GLY A 114 -12.40 14.62 -1.74
C GLY A 114 -12.29 13.59 -0.60
N GLY A 115 -11.09 13.20 -0.22
CA GLY A 115 -10.85 12.30 0.90
C GLY A 115 -11.56 12.78 2.18
N PHE A 116 -11.92 11.85 3.07
CA PHE A 116 -12.56 12.18 4.35
C PHE A 116 -11.62 12.98 5.26
N TYR A 117 -10.34 12.68 5.19
CA TYR A 117 -9.27 13.40 5.87
C TYR A 117 -8.44 14.16 4.84
N GLU A 118 -7.82 15.26 5.28
CA GLU A 118 -6.84 15.98 4.46
C GLU A 118 -5.62 15.09 4.19
N LYS A 119 -5.04 15.23 3.00
CA LYS A 119 -3.81 14.55 2.64
C LYS A 119 -2.71 14.88 3.65
N TYR A 120 -1.96 13.88 4.10
CA TYR A 120 -0.93 13.98 5.15
C TYR A 120 -1.43 14.20 6.59
N ALA A 121 -2.75 14.30 6.83
CA ALA A 121 -3.28 14.49 8.19
C ALA A 121 -2.81 13.40 9.18
N ALA A 122 -2.64 12.17 8.71
CA ALA A 122 -2.14 11.06 9.53
C ALA A 122 -0.66 11.29 9.92
N GLN A 123 0.17 11.74 8.99
CA GLN A 123 1.58 12.05 9.25
C GLN A 123 1.72 13.19 10.25
N GLU A 124 0.97 14.28 10.05
CA GLU A 124 0.97 15.44 10.95
C GLU A 124 0.54 15.06 12.38
N HIS A 125 -0.53 14.24 12.48
CA HIS A 125 -1.04 13.80 13.78
C HIS A 125 -0.04 12.91 14.52
N VAL A 126 0.61 11.97 13.84
CA VAL A 126 1.63 11.11 14.43
C VAL A 126 2.88 11.91 14.80
N ALA A 127 3.33 12.82 13.92
CA ALA A 127 4.50 13.68 14.18
C ALA A 127 4.32 14.52 15.43
N ALA A 128 3.11 15.03 15.69
CA ALA A 128 2.80 15.86 16.86
C ALA A 128 2.97 15.12 18.20
N VAL A 129 2.94 13.78 18.22
CA VAL A 129 3.01 12.96 19.43
C VAL A 129 4.11 11.88 19.36
N ALA A 130 5.04 12.01 18.41
CA ALA A 130 6.05 10.99 18.14
C ALA A 130 6.93 10.70 19.36
N ASP A 131 7.30 11.70 20.15
CA ASP A 131 8.13 11.57 21.35
C ASP A 131 7.41 10.75 22.43
N GLU A 132 6.11 10.99 22.63
CA GLU A 132 5.28 10.24 23.59
C GLU A 132 5.02 8.83 23.08
N LEU A 133 4.87 8.68 21.77
CA LEU A 133 4.60 7.39 21.13
C LEU A 133 5.79 6.44 21.25
N GLY A 134 7.03 6.97 21.30
CA GLY A 134 8.25 6.18 21.42
C GLY A 134 8.55 5.30 20.20
N ILE A 135 8.10 5.73 19.01
CA ILE A 135 8.42 5.16 17.70
C ILE A 135 8.51 6.29 16.68
N ARG A 136 9.52 6.26 15.83
CA ARG A 136 9.78 7.30 14.84
C ARG A 136 8.89 7.14 13.61
N LEU A 137 8.39 8.27 13.12
CA LEU A 137 7.66 8.34 11.86
C LEU A 137 8.64 8.43 10.68
N VAL A 138 8.44 7.61 9.64
CA VAL A 138 9.02 7.78 8.31
C VAL A 138 7.90 8.24 7.38
N ALA A 139 7.79 9.54 7.19
CA ALA A 139 6.77 10.14 6.32
C ALA A 139 7.16 10.02 4.85
N ILE A 140 6.26 9.49 4.04
CA ILE A 140 6.45 9.36 2.59
C ILE A 140 5.54 10.37 1.87
N GLU A 141 6.12 11.14 0.97
CA GLU A 141 5.36 12.01 0.07
C GLU A 141 4.69 11.18 -1.04
N GLU A 142 3.58 11.70 -1.57
CA GLU A 142 2.94 11.13 -2.76
C GLU A 142 3.91 11.08 -3.92
N GLN A 143 3.93 9.95 -4.61
CA GLN A 143 4.82 9.73 -5.74
C GLN A 143 4.03 9.33 -6.99
N GLN A 144 4.56 9.73 -8.14
CA GLN A 144 4.02 9.36 -9.44
C GLN A 144 5.14 8.83 -10.32
N TYR A 145 4.77 7.95 -11.24
CA TYR A 145 5.74 7.39 -12.19
C TYR A 145 6.10 8.40 -13.27
N VAL A 146 7.40 8.61 -13.49
CA VAL A 146 7.93 9.47 -14.55
C VAL A 146 8.54 8.60 -15.64
N PRO A 147 7.87 8.42 -16.79
CA PRO A 147 8.31 7.47 -17.82
C PRO A 147 9.72 7.73 -18.34
N PHE A 148 10.08 8.99 -18.53
CA PHE A 148 11.42 9.37 -18.99
C PHE A 148 12.53 8.94 -18.03
N LYS A 149 12.26 8.96 -16.72
CA LYS A 149 13.20 8.53 -15.68
C LYS A 149 13.08 7.03 -15.34
N GLN A 150 12.02 6.38 -15.80
CA GLN A 150 11.66 5.00 -15.46
C GLN A 150 11.63 4.74 -13.94
N LYS A 151 11.17 5.72 -13.17
CA LYS A 151 11.07 5.64 -11.71
C LYS A 151 9.93 6.45 -11.13
N PHE A 152 9.59 6.16 -9.88
CA PHE A 152 8.69 6.98 -9.09
C PHE A 152 9.42 8.21 -8.57
N VAL A 153 8.73 9.35 -8.57
CA VAL A 153 9.27 10.65 -8.19
C VAL A 153 8.25 11.38 -7.32
N PRO A 154 8.68 12.05 -6.23
CA PRO A 154 7.80 12.85 -5.40
C PRO A 154 7.04 13.91 -6.22
N VAL A 155 5.76 14.10 -5.89
CA VAL A 155 4.88 15.06 -6.60
C VAL A 155 5.41 16.50 -6.48
N SER A 156 6.06 16.87 -5.37
CA SER A 156 6.72 18.18 -5.23
C SER A 156 7.79 18.39 -6.30
N VAL A 157 8.66 17.39 -6.50
CA VAL A 157 9.71 17.44 -7.53
C VAL A 157 9.12 17.53 -8.94
N ILE A 158 8.05 16.77 -9.22
CA ILE A 158 7.37 16.81 -10.53
C ILE A 158 6.80 18.21 -10.79
N LYS A 159 6.19 18.85 -9.79
CA LYS A 159 5.67 20.21 -9.90
C LYS A 159 6.76 21.24 -10.18
N ASP A 160 7.91 21.09 -9.53
CA ASP A 160 9.05 22.00 -9.69
C ASP A 160 9.72 21.84 -11.06
N THR A 161 9.80 20.62 -11.55
CA THR A 161 10.48 20.30 -12.83
C THR A 161 9.55 20.37 -14.06
N GLY A 162 8.23 20.30 -13.85
CA GLY A 162 7.24 20.24 -14.93
C GLY A 162 7.28 18.93 -15.74
N GLU A 163 7.80 17.86 -15.16
CA GLU A 163 7.89 16.54 -15.81
C GLU A 163 6.53 15.92 -16.02
N VAL A 164 6.38 15.17 -17.11
CA VAL A 164 5.18 14.36 -17.37
C VAL A 164 5.22 13.11 -16.52
N SER A 165 4.14 12.86 -15.80
CA SER A 165 3.99 11.68 -14.95
C SER A 165 2.74 10.88 -15.30
N GLU A 166 2.75 9.62 -14.90
CA GLU A 166 1.62 8.69 -15.05
C GLU A 166 1.12 8.25 -13.67
N ILE A 167 -0.19 8.12 -13.57
CA ILE A 167 -0.89 7.64 -12.37
C ILE A 167 -1.66 6.39 -12.77
N TYR A 168 -1.58 5.37 -11.93
CA TYR A 168 -2.36 4.14 -12.09
C TYR A 168 -2.77 3.64 -10.70
N SER A 169 -4.06 3.60 -10.46
CA SER A 169 -4.64 3.26 -9.16
C SER A 169 -5.01 1.79 -9.04
N ASP A 170 -5.28 1.32 -7.81
CA ASP A 170 -5.86 -0.01 -7.57
C ASP A 170 -7.22 -0.18 -8.26
N GLN A 171 -7.97 0.91 -8.46
CA GLN A 171 -9.23 0.88 -9.21
C GLN A 171 -8.99 0.66 -10.70
N ASP A 172 -7.98 1.33 -11.28
CA ASP A 172 -7.58 1.13 -12.68
C ASP A 172 -7.10 -0.31 -12.89
N LEU A 173 -6.29 -0.83 -11.95
CA LEU A 173 -5.84 -2.22 -11.94
C LEU A 173 -7.02 -3.18 -11.99
N LYS A 174 -7.96 -3.04 -11.06
CA LYS A 174 -9.16 -3.89 -11.00
C LYS A 174 -9.97 -3.80 -12.30
N GLY A 175 -10.19 -2.59 -12.81
CA GLY A 175 -10.87 -2.36 -14.08
C GLY A 175 -10.15 -3.04 -15.24
N THR A 176 -8.84 -2.86 -15.35
CA THR A 176 -8.02 -3.48 -16.41
C THR A 176 -8.10 -5.01 -16.36
N LEU A 177 -7.94 -5.62 -15.18
CA LEU A 177 -7.98 -7.08 -15.04
C LEU A 177 -9.36 -7.66 -15.37
N THR A 178 -10.43 -7.03 -14.87
CA THR A 178 -11.82 -7.50 -15.12
C THR A 178 -12.25 -7.36 -16.58
N HIS A 179 -11.62 -6.47 -17.35
CA HIS A 179 -11.83 -6.34 -18.80
C HIS A 179 -10.83 -7.15 -19.63
N GLY A 180 -9.92 -7.89 -18.99
CA GLY A 180 -8.92 -8.70 -19.69
C GLY A 180 -7.81 -7.88 -20.35
N GLY A 181 -7.61 -6.64 -19.91
CA GLY A 181 -6.56 -5.74 -20.39
C GLY A 181 -5.17 -6.06 -19.83
N THR A 182 -4.19 -5.27 -20.27
CA THR A 182 -2.80 -5.40 -19.85
C THR A 182 -2.45 -4.30 -18.86
N VAL A 183 -1.92 -4.69 -17.70
CA VAL A 183 -1.42 -3.77 -16.66
C VAL A 183 -0.06 -3.24 -17.09
N PRO A 184 0.22 -1.93 -16.91
CA PRO A 184 1.53 -1.38 -17.23
C PRO A 184 2.66 -2.06 -16.45
N ASP A 185 3.77 -2.40 -17.12
CA ASP A 185 4.90 -3.11 -16.50
C ASP A 185 5.56 -2.32 -15.37
N TRP A 186 5.50 -0.99 -15.45
CA TRP A 186 6.04 -0.11 -14.42
C TRP A 186 5.21 -0.11 -13.13
N PHE A 187 3.94 -0.53 -13.18
CA PHE A 187 3.06 -0.50 -12.00
C PHE A 187 3.33 -1.67 -11.05
N SER A 188 3.46 -2.88 -11.59
CA SER A 188 3.60 -4.08 -10.75
C SER A 188 4.47 -5.16 -11.40
N PHE A 189 4.72 -6.22 -10.64
CA PHE A 189 5.46 -7.40 -11.10
C PHE A 189 4.52 -8.44 -11.71
N PRO A 190 4.94 -9.17 -12.76
CA PRO A 190 4.09 -10.16 -13.43
C PRO A 190 3.51 -11.21 -12.48
N ASP A 191 4.30 -11.73 -11.55
CA ASP A 191 3.88 -12.74 -10.59
C ASP A 191 2.88 -12.21 -9.55
N VAL A 192 2.91 -10.92 -9.21
CA VAL A 192 1.88 -10.25 -8.39
C VAL A 192 0.59 -10.11 -9.21
N ILE A 193 0.69 -9.68 -10.46
CA ILE A 193 -0.46 -9.55 -11.36
C ILE A 193 -1.15 -10.90 -11.58
N ASP A 194 -0.40 -11.98 -11.73
CA ASP A 194 -0.97 -13.32 -11.90
C ASP A 194 -1.76 -13.79 -10.66
N ARG A 195 -1.35 -13.36 -9.44
CA ARG A 195 -2.16 -13.60 -8.23
C ARG A 195 -3.45 -12.79 -8.24
N LEU A 196 -3.40 -11.55 -8.70
CA LEU A 196 -4.56 -10.67 -8.75
C LEU A 196 -5.56 -11.05 -9.85
N LYS A 197 -5.11 -11.63 -10.97
CA LYS A 197 -6.00 -12.19 -12.01
C LYS A 197 -6.91 -13.30 -11.48
N VAL A 198 -6.46 -14.05 -10.47
CA VAL A 198 -7.30 -15.08 -9.83
C VAL A 198 -8.45 -14.46 -9.04
N VAL A 199 -8.21 -13.27 -8.46
CA VAL A 199 -9.20 -12.55 -7.64
C VAL A 199 -10.13 -11.68 -8.51
N TYR A 200 -9.57 -11.12 -9.58
CA TYR A 200 -10.26 -10.26 -10.54
C TYR A 200 -10.25 -10.90 -11.93
N PRO A 201 -10.95 -12.04 -12.10
CA PRO A 201 -11.01 -12.71 -13.41
C PRO A 201 -11.73 -11.82 -14.42
N PRO A 202 -11.37 -11.91 -15.71
CA PRO A 202 -12.10 -11.24 -16.77
C PRO A 202 -13.59 -11.61 -16.74
N HIS A 203 -14.45 -10.64 -17.01
CA HIS A 203 -15.91 -10.85 -17.05
C HIS A 203 -16.32 -12.01 -17.97
N SER A 204 -15.56 -12.25 -19.05
CA SER A 204 -15.78 -13.39 -19.96
C SER A 204 -15.55 -14.75 -19.32
N GLN A 205 -14.86 -14.81 -18.18
CA GLN A 205 -14.57 -16.02 -17.41
C GLN A 205 -15.38 -16.09 -16.11
N ALA A 206 -16.12 -15.02 -15.77
CA ALA A 206 -16.97 -14.98 -14.58
C ALA A 206 -18.30 -15.71 -14.87
N GLY A 207 -18.71 -16.59 -13.96
CA GLY A 207 -20.05 -17.16 -13.95
C GLY A 207 -21.11 -16.11 -13.59
N PHE A 208 -22.36 -16.34 -13.95
CA PHE A 208 -23.49 -15.50 -13.54
C PHE A 208 -24.61 -16.38 -12.97
N THR A 209 -25.40 -15.79 -12.09
CA THR A 209 -26.56 -16.43 -11.49
C THR A 209 -27.82 -15.66 -11.92
N LEU A 210 -28.81 -16.38 -12.42
CA LEU A 210 -30.14 -15.83 -12.73
C LEU A 210 -31.11 -16.26 -11.63
N PHE A 211 -31.75 -15.29 -11.01
CA PHE A 211 -32.88 -15.51 -10.13
C PHE A 211 -34.16 -15.15 -10.86
N PHE A 212 -35.08 -16.11 -10.94
CA PHE A 212 -36.45 -15.89 -11.40
C PHE A 212 -37.34 -15.71 -10.18
N THR A 213 -37.85 -14.49 -9.99
CA THR A 213 -38.89 -14.19 -8.99
C THR A 213 -40.20 -14.21 -9.71
N GLY A 214 -41.12 -15.13 -9.31
CA GLY A 214 -42.49 -15.18 -9.80
C GLY A 214 -43.36 -14.07 -9.21
#